data_5379668360a11e54e9f689581cef00ba
#
_entry.id   5379668360a11e54e9f689581cef00ba
#
_cell.length_a   1.000
_cell.length_b   1.000
_cell.length_c   1.000
_cell.angle_alpha   90.00
_cell.angle_beta   90.00
_cell.angle_gamma   90.00
#
_symmetry.space_group_name_H-M   'P 1'
#
loop_
_entity.id
_entity.type
_entity.pdbx_description
1 polymer ?
#
loop_
_entity_poly.entity_id
_entity_poly.type
_entity_poly.pdbx_seq_one_letter_code
_entity_poly.pdbx_strand_id
1 'polypeptide(L)'
;MRRLFRGVYAPADLTLTLGVRADAALRALPACAAISGELGVALWGLPRPLRRMGQVTPDPLLADPVTCSLPAAEARRDNRDALDIAEVQLPPQHVKVHDGRRLVTPARLFLDLAEVWCLEDLVALGDAALRRGVATSDELAEMVRWGSGRPGVVLARRALPMLDAGAESAMESRLRLIIVQAGFPRPEANAAVYDEHGGFLARPDLRLLRYKIAIEYDGAEHAGPRRRSADESRRYLLRQHGWVVLAFTSEEVLHQPWLVACRVREELLRRGWTLANSNDG
;
A
#
# COMPACT_ATOMS: atom_id res chain seq x y z
N MET A 1 26.42 26.12 -6.49
CA MET A 1 26.46 24.64 -6.35
C MET A 1 26.17 24.27 -4.92
N ARG A 2 25.28 23.31 -4.66
CA ARG A 2 25.10 22.67 -3.34
C ARG A 2 25.53 21.21 -3.41
N ARG A 3 26.15 20.72 -2.35
CA ARG A 3 26.53 19.32 -2.22
C ARG A 3 25.29 18.53 -1.83
N LEU A 4 24.99 17.44 -2.58
CA LEU A 4 23.92 16.49 -2.24
C LEU A 4 24.48 15.28 -1.49
N PHE A 5 25.58 14.70 -2.01
CA PHE A 5 26.33 13.62 -1.39
C PHE A 5 27.84 13.86 -1.57
N ARG A 6 28.67 13.05 -0.94
CA ARG A 6 30.13 13.15 -1.13
C ARG A 6 30.50 12.98 -2.61
N GLY A 7 31.13 14.00 -3.19
CA GLY A 7 31.51 14.02 -4.61
C GLY A 7 30.37 14.32 -5.58
N VAL A 8 29.14 14.52 -5.11
CA VAL A 8 27.97 14.81 -5.96
C VAL A 8 27.40 16.19 -5.62
N TYR A 9 27.35 17.06 -6.62
CA TYR A 9 26.91 18.45 -6.51
C TYR A 9 25.79 18.75 -7.50
N ALA A 10 24.90 19.66 -7.15
CA ALA A 10 23.83 20.15 -8.00
C ALA A 10 23.86 21.68 -8.05
N PRO A 11 23.28 22.31 -9.08
CA PRO A 11 23.00 23.75 -9.07
C PRO A 11 22.25 24.16 -7.80
N ALA A 12 22.53 25.35 -7.27
CA ALA A 12 21.91 25.79 -6.02
C ALA A 12 20.40 26.02 -6.16
N ASP A 13 19.96 26.41 -7.34
CA ASP A 13 18.57 26.68 -7.75
C ASP A 13 17.80 25.43 -8.19
N LEU A 14 18.46 24.27 -8.33
CA LEU A 14 17.78 23.01 -8.71
C LEU A 14 16.78 22.62 -7.64
N THR A 15 15.52 22.46 -8.02
CA THR A 15 14.49 21.92 -7.14
C THR A 15 14.79 20.48 -6.76
N LEU A 16 14.88 20.21 -5.47
CA LEU A 16 15.16 18.87 -4.96
C LEU A 16 13.87 18.03 -5.03
N THR A 17 13.85 17.05 -5.94
CA THR A 17 12.79 16.06 -6.05
C THR A 17 13.31 14.68 -5.62
N LEU A 18 12.40 13.72 -5.39
CA LEU A 18 12.78 12.33 -5.08
C LEU A 18 13.66 11.73 -6.18
N GLY A 19 13.33 12.01 -7.45
CA GLY A 19 14.13 11.58 -8.61
C GLY A 19 15.54 12.17 -8.59
N VAL A 20 15.68 13.46 -8.34
CA VAL A 20 17.01 14.14 -8.25
C VAL A 20 17.84 13.53 -7.12
N ARG A 21 17.23 13.23 -5.98
CA ARG A 21 17.94 12.56 -4.86
C ARG A 21 18.38 11.16 -5.22
N ALA A 22 17.52 10.38 -5.86
CA ALA A 22 17.86 9.03 -6.32
C ALA A 22 19.00 9.03 -7.33
N ASP A 23 18.96 9.95 -8.33
CA ASP A 23 20.01 10.10 -9.33
C ASP A 23 21.34 10.47 -8.70
N ALA A 24 21.31 11.39 -7.74
CA ALA A 24 22.51 11.81 -7.00
C ALA A 24 23.08 10.68 -6.14
N ALA A 25 22.23 9.87 -5.47
CA ALA A 25 22.65 8.72 -4.70
C ALA A 25 23.30 7.65 -5.58
N LEU A 26 22.68 7.30 -6.71
CA LEU A 26 23.24 6.32 -7.66
C LEU A 26 24.58 6.77 -8.25
N ARG A 27 24.78 8.09 -8.46
CA ARG A 27 26.09 8.64 -8.91
C ARG A 27 27.17 8.55 -7.84
N ALA A 28 26.79 8.57 -6.55
CA ALA A 28 27.72 8.46 -5.45
C ALA A 28 28.12 7.01 -5.14
N LEU A 29 27.45 6.02 -5.74
CA LEU A 29 27.56 4.59 -5.44
C LEU A 29 28.12 3.80 -6.63
N PRO A 30 28.62 2.56 -6.42
CA PRO A 30 28.98 1.65 -7.51
C PRO A 30 27.80 1.40 -8.45
N ALA A 31 28.09 1.08 -9.72
CA ALA A 31 27.06 0.88 -10.76
C ALA A 31 26.09 -0.28 -10.44
N CYS A 32 26.44 -1.20 -9.55
CA CYS A 32 25.58 -2.29 -9.09
C CYS A 32 24.57 -1.87 -8.02
N ALA A 33 24.66 -0.65 -7.47
CA ALA A 33 23.73 -0.14 -6.48
C ALA A 33 22.30 0.02 -7.05
N ALA A 34 21.31 -0.15 -6.18
CA ALA A 34 19.93 0.10 -6.50
C ALA A 34 19.24 0.87 -5.36
N ILE A 35 18.36 1.80 -5.69
CA ILE A 35 17.52 2.49 -4.71
C ILE A 35 16.55 1.48 -4.10
N SER A 36 16.43 1.50 -2.77
CA SER A 36 15.58 0.61 -1.98
C SER A 36 14.79 1.38 -0.92
N GLY A 37 14.19 0.69 0.04
CA GLY A 37 13.44 1.31 1.12
C GLY A 37 12.26 2.16 0.65
N GLU A 38 11.86 3.12 1.47
CA GLU A 38 10.69 3.97 1.19
C GLU A 38 10.86 4.86 -0.05
N LEU A 39 12.09 5.30 -0.36
CA LEU A 39 12.35 6.02 -1.61
C LEU A 39 12.11 5.13 -2.83
N GLY A 40 12.53 3.87 -2.78
CA GLY A 40 12.23 2.89 -3.82
C GLY A 40 10.72 2.71 -4.00
N VAL A 41 9.96 2.58 -2.91
CA VAL A 41 8.48 2.51 -2.94
C VAL A 41 7.88 3.74 -3.61
N ALA A 42 8.31 4.94 -3.23
CA ALA A 42 7.82 6.20 -3.80
C ALA A 42 8.12 6.34 -5.29
N LEU A 43 9.31 5.91 -5.73
CA LEU A 43 9.70 5.96 -7.15
C LEU A 43 8.95 4.94 -8.01
N TRP A 44 8.50 3.83 -7.43
CA TRP A 44 7.54 2.92 -8.07
C TRP A 44 6.11 3.46 -8.07
N GLY A 45 5.85 4.61 -7.43
CA GLY A 45 4.52 5.20 -7.26
C GLY A 45 3.61 4.35 -6.35
N LEU A 46 4.20 3.59 -5.43
CA LEU A 46 3.49 2.73 -4.48
C LEU A 46 3.23 3.47 -3.15
N PRO A 47 2.21 3.06 -2.38
CA PRO A 47 1.89 3.71 -1.11
C PRO A 47 2.99 3.47 -0.08
N ARG A 48 3.26 4.50 0.69
CA ARG A 48 4.14 4.47 1.85
C ARG A 48 3.32 4.36 3.15
N PRO A 49 3.95 4.01 4.28
CA PRO A 49 3.26 3.98 5.56
C PRO A 49 2.56 5.30 5.88
N LEU A 50 1.33 5.21 6.39
CA LEU A 50 0.58 6.37 6.87
C LEU A 50 1.12 6.79 8.24
N ARG A 51 2.33 7.31 8.24
CA ARG A 51 2.96 7.84 9.45
C ARG A 51 2.28 9.16 9.82
N ARG A 52 1.52 9.13 10.93
CA ARG A 52 0.93 10.30 11.61
C ARG A 52 0.33 11.33 10.66
N MET A 53 -0.93 11.16 10.33
CA MET A 53 -1.72 12.23 9.71
C MET A 53 -1.64 13.47 10.62
N GLY A 54 -1.12 14.57 10.08
CA GLY A 54 -1.00 15.86 10.78
C GLY A 54 0.33 16.58 10.67
N GLN A 55 1.36 16.01 10.06
CA GLN A 55 2.60 16.72 9.77
C GLN A 55 2.59 17.33 8.37
N VAL A 56 2.28 18.60 8.28
CA VAL A 56 2.60 19.45 7.12
C VAL A 56 4.12 19.63 7.14
N THR A 57 4.81 18.82 6.36
CA THR A 57 6.28 18.89 6.27
C THR A 57 6.67 18.75 4.81
N PRO A 58 7.81 19.30 4.39
CA PRO A 58 8.44 18.81 3.18
C PRO A 58 8.56 17.29 3.30
N ASP A 59 8.29 16.56 2.21
CA ASP A 59 8.29 15.08 2.21
C ASP A 59 9.53 14.56 2.97
N PRO A 60 9.38 13.75 4.04
CA PRO A 60 10.50 13.26 4.83
C PRO A 60 11.60 12.64 3.98
N LEU A 61 11.23 11.99 2.86
CA LEU A 61 12.20 11.45 1.91
C LEU A 61 13.09 12.51 1.25
N LEU A 62 12.79 13.79 1.37
CA LEU A 62 13.69 14.86 0.92
C LEU A 62 14.76 15.19 1.96
N ALA A 63 14.58 14.83 3.22
CA ALA A 63 15.50 15.10 4.33
C ALA A 63 16.19 13.83 4.84
N ASP A 64 15.48 12.70 4.89
CA ASP A 64 15.99 11.43 5.42
C ASP A 64 17.12 10.84 4.57
N PRO A 65 17.98 9.99 5.12
CA PRO A 65 18.97 9.24 4.35
C PRO A 65 18.33 8.45 3.21
N VAL A 66 19.00 8.42 2.05
CA VAL A 66 18.55 7.62 0.92
C VAL A 66 18.97 6.17 1.13
N THR A 67 18.01 5.27 1.25
CA THR A 67 18.28 3.84 1.38
C THR A 67 18.63 3.25 0.02
N CYS A 68 19.78 2.61 -0.05
CA CYS A 68 20.28 1.93 -1.23
C CYS A 68 20.72 0.50 -0.87
N SER A 69 20.46 -0.45 -1.76
CA SER A 69 20.95 -1.82 -1.63
C SER A 69 22.16 -2.04 -2.51
N LEU A 70 23.21 -2.66 -1.93
CA LEU A 70 24.41 -3.09 -2.63
C LEU A 70 24.69 -4.57 -2.35
N PRO A 71 25.30 -5.30 -3.32
CA PRO A 71 25.91 -6.59 -3.01
C PRO A 71 27.01 -6.44 -1.96
N ALA A 72 27.04 -7.33 -0.97
CA ALA A 72 27.98 -7.25 0.15
C ALA A 72 29.46 -7.21 -0.31
N ALA A 73 29.80 -7.86 -1.44
CA ALA A 73 31.13 -7.84 -2.01
C ALA A 73 31.59 -6.47 -2.53
N GLU A 74 30.65 -5.57 -2.82
CA GLU A 74 30.88 -4.23 -3.38
C GLU A 74 30.74 -3.12 -2.34
N ALA A 75 30.26 -3.46 -1.15
CA ALA A 75 30.09 -2.51 -0.08
C ALA A 75 31.44 -2.13 0.52
N ARG A 76 31.88 -0.90 0.28
CA ARG A 76 33.02 -0.33 1.00
C ARG A 76 32.50 0.35 2.26
N ARG A 77 33.13 0.10 3.40
CA ARG A 77 32.90 0.82 4.67
C ARG A 77 33.32 2.28 4.52
N ASP A 78 32.54 3.06 3.80
CA ASP A 78 32.71 4.51 3.69
C ASP A 78 31.49 5.16 4.32
N ASN A 79 31.71 5.93 5.39
CA ASN A 79 30.65 6.67 6.07
C ASN A 79 30.16 7.76 5.12
N ARG A 80 29.09 7.46 4.38
CA ARG A 80 28.51 8.35 3.38
C ARG A 80 27.32 9.06 4.03
N ASP A 81 27.59 10.26 4.56
CA ASP A 81 26.54 11.13 5.09
C ASP A 81 25.31 11.13 4.17
N ALA A 82 24.13 10.95 4.73
CA ALA A 82 22.83 10.93 4.06
C ALA A 82 22.58 9.75 3.10
N LEU A 83 23.38 8.70 3.11
CA LEU A 83 23.10 7.41 2.48
C LEU A 83 22.99 6.31 3.55
N ASP A 84 21.89 5.59 3.51
CA ASP A 84 21.68 4.37 4.28
C ASP A 84 21.90 3.17 3.36
N ILE A 85 23.01 2.47 3.55
CA ILE A 85 23.44 1.41 2.65
C ILE A 85 23.17 0.06 3.27
N ALA A 86 22.20 -0.66 2.70
CA ALA A 86 21.92 -2.04 3.03
C ALA A 86 22.86 -2.98 2.22
N GLU A 87 23.77 -3.63 2.92
CA GLU A 87 24.61 -4.70 2.36
C GLU A 87 23.80 -6.00 2.30
N VAL A 88 23.40 -6.40 1.10
CA VAL A 88 22.47 -7.51 0.94
C VAL A 88 22.89 -8.45 -0.20
N GLN A 89 22.37 -9.66 -0.17
CA GLN A 89 22.35 -10.49 -1.37
C GLN A 89 21.37 -9.86 -2.37
N LEU A 90 21.91 -9.31 -3.48
CA LEU A 90 21.17 -8.57 -4.49
C LEU A 90 21.34 -9.21 -5.88
N PRO A 91 20.68 -10.34 -6.16
CA PRO A 91 20.69 -10.96 -7.48
C PRO A 91 20.15 -10.00 -8.55
N PRO A 92 20.64 -10.06 -9.80
CA PRO A 92 20.23 -9.15 -10.88
C PRO A 92 18.71 -9.08 -11.10
N GLN A 93 17.99 -10.20 -10.94
CA GLN A 93 16.53 -10.26 -11.08
C GLN A 93 15.76 -9.49 -9.99
N HIS A 94 16.42 -9.13 -8.89
CA HIS A 94 15.82 -8.30 -7.82
C HIS A 94 15.97 -6.81 -8.08
N VAL A 95 16.53 -6.42 -9.24
CA VAL A 95 16.70 -5.02 -9.63
C VAL A 95 16.11 -4.83 -11.02
N LYS A 96 15.35 -3.76 -11.20
CA LYS A 96 14.84 -3.33 -12.50
C LYS A 96 15.23 -1.87 -12.76
N VAL A 97 15.36 -1.49 -14.02
CA VAL A 97 15.48 -0.09 -14.40
C VAL A 97 14.07 0.48 -14.61
N HIS A 98 13.75 1.52 -13.86
CA HIS A 98 12.47 2.22 -13.93
C HIS A 98 12.77 3.73 -14.00
N ASP A 99 12.22 4.41 -14.99
CA ASP A 99 12.51 5.83 -15.29
C ASP A 99 14.02 6.15 -15.32
N GLY A 100 14.82 5.26 -15.93
CA GLY A 100 16.27 5.40 -16.05
C GLY A 100 17.06 5.11 -14.78
N ARG A 101 16.41 4.69 -13.67
CA ARG A 101 17.02 4.44 -12.37
C ARG A 101 17.01 2.96 -12.03
N ARG A 102 18.08 2.48 -11.45
CA ARG A 102 18.13 1.13 -10.89
C ARG A 102 17.39 1.11 -9.55
N LEU A 103 16.26 0.43 -9.53
CA LEU A 103 15.42 0.26 -8.34
C LEU A 103 15.36 -1.22 -7.95
N VAL A 104 15.31 -1.49 -6.67
CA VAL A 104 14.91 -2.79 -6.15
C VAL A 104 13.46 -3.07 -6.58
N THR A 105 13.18 -4.30 -7.02
CA THR A 105 11.84 -4.67 -7.52
C THR A 105 10.77 -4.54 -6.45
N PRO A 106 9.50 -4.27 -6.80
CA PRO A 106 8.41 -4.18 -5.83
C PRO A 106 8.25 -5.46 -4.98
N ALA A 107 8.45 -6.64 -5.57
CA ALA A 107 8.41 -7.89 -4.82
C ALA A 107 9.54 -7.96 -3.77
N ARG A 108 10.73 -7.49 -4.10
CA ARG A 108 11.84 -7.43 -3.15
C ARG A 108 11.60 -6.36 -2.08
N LEU A 109 11.06 -5.18 -2.43
CA LEU A 109 10.66 -4.16 -1.46
C LEU A 109 9.63 -4.70 -0.47
N PHE A 110 8.64 -5.46 -0.96
CA PHE A 110 7.64 -6.12 -0.11
C PHE A 110 8.28 -7.03 0.95
N LEU A 111 9.29 -7.81 0.57
CA LEU A 111 10.01 -8.66 1.51
C LEU A 111 10.86 -7.85 2.49
N ASP A 112 11.68 -6.92 1.98
CA ASP A 112 12.63 -6.17 2.80
C ASP A 112 11.92 -5.26 3.81
N LEU A 113 10.80 -4.63 3.42
CA LEU A 113 10.03 -3.75 4.29
C LEU A 113 9.17 -4.49 5.31
N ALA A 114 8.91 -5.79 5.12
CA ALA A 114 8.23 -6.62 6.11
C ALA A 114 8.96 -6.73 7.45
N GLU A 115 10.25 -6.39 7.51
CA GLU A 115 11.01 -6.32 8.75
C GLU A 115 10.60 -5.12 9.63
N VAL A 116 10.22 -3.99 8.99
CA VAL A 116 10.05 -2.69 9.68
C VAL A 116 8.64 -2.11 9.57
N TRP A 117 7.83 -2.60 8.64
CA TRP A 117 6.46 -2.12 8.44
C TRP A 117 5.44 -2.98 9.20
N CYS A 118 4.27 -2.41 9.48
CA CYS A 118 3.13 -3.19 9.98
C CYS A 118 2.44 -3.95 8.84
N LEU A 119 1.57 -4.89 9.22
CA LEU A 119 0.83 -5.72 8.27
C LEU A 119 -0.01 -4.90 7.30
N GLU A 120 -0.67 -3.87 7.82
CA GLU A 120 -1.59 -3.01 7.08
C GLU A 120 -0.87 -2.24 5.96
N ASP A 121 0.31 -1.68 6.27
CA ASP A 121 1.13 -0.97 5.29
C ASP A 121 1.71 -1.93 4.25
N LEU A 122 2.12 -3.11 4.68
CA LEU A 122 2.67 -4.13 3.80
C LEU A 122 1.60 -4.66 2.82
N VAL A 123 0.38 -4.89 3.30
CA VAL A 123 -0.74 -5.31 2.43
C VAL A 123 -1.10 -4.19 1.46
N ALA A 124 -1.17 -2.94 1.90
CA ALA A 124 -1.44 -1.82 1.00
C ALA A 124 -0.36 -1.67 -0.10
N LEU A 125 0.92 -1.92 0.23
CA LEU A 125 2.01 -1.98 -0.75
C LEU A 125 1.78 -3.10 -1.77
N GLY A 126 1.47 -4.31 -1.30
CA GLY A 126 1.24 -5.48 -2.15
C GLY A 126 0.03 -5.30 -3.07
N ASP A 127 -1.11 -4.85 -2.52
CA ASP A 127 -2.33 -4.55 -3.29
C ASP A 127 -2.04 -3.56 -4.43
N ALA A 128 -1.38 -2.45 -4.10
CA ALA A 128 -1.02 -1.44 -5.10
C ALA A 128 -0.02 -1.95 -6.14
N ALA A 129 0.94 -2.81 -5.75
CA ALA A 129 1.89 -3.41 -6.67
C ALA A 129 1.20 -4.35 -7.67
N LEU A 130 0.27 -5.17 -7.19
CA LEU A 130 -0.57 -6.05 -8.02
C LEU A 130 -1.47 -5.23 -8.96
N ARG A 131 -2.20 -4.26 -8.42
CA ARG A 131 -3.11 -3.42 -9.19
C ARG A 131 -2.41 -2.66 -10.30
N ARG A 132 -1.23 -2.10 -10.04
CA ARG A 132 -0.44 -1.37 -11.03
C ARG A 132 0.30 -2.28 -12.01
N GLY A 133 0.27 -3.59 -11.81
CA GLY A 133 0.99 -4.56 -12.64
C GLY A 133 2.52 -4.43 -12.56
N VAL A 134 3.05 -3.82 -11.48
CA VAL A 134 4.50 -3.70 -11.27
C VAL A 134 5.08 -4.90 -10.53
N ALA A 135 4.22 -5.75 -9.97
CA ALA A 135 4.51 -7.10 -9.51
C ALA A 135 3.32 -8.01 -9.77
N THR A 136 3.58 -9.32 -9.89
CA THR A 136 2.55 -10.37 -9.94
C THR A 136 2.46 -11.11 -8.62
N SER A 137 1.36 -11.83 -8.38
CA SER A 137 1.19 -12.68 -7.19
C SER A 137 2.29 -13.74 -7.12
N ASP A 138 2.70 -14.30 -8.26
CA ASP A 138 3.75 -15.30 -8.33
C ASP A 138 5.13 -14.72 -7.98
N GLU A 139 5.46 -13.52 -8.48
CA GLU A 139 6.69 -12.81 -8.12
C GLU A 139 6.77 -12.51 -6.62
N LEU A 140 5.66 -12.09 -6.01
CA LEU A 140 5.58 -11.85 -4.57
C LEU A 140 5.76 -13.16 -3.78
N ALA A 141 5.07 -14.23 -4.17
CA ALA A 141 5.16 -15.52 -3.51
C ALA A 141 6.56 -16.15 -3.65
N GLU A 142 7.17 -16.05 -4.83
CA GLU A 142 8.54 -16.51 -5.07
C GLU A 142 9.54 -15.73 -4.22
N MET A 143 9.40 -14.41 -4.15
CA MET A 143 10.27 -13.56 -3.34
C MET A 143 10.17 -13.92 -1.85
N VAL A 144 8.97 -14.19 -1.33
CA VAL A 144 8.77 -14.60 0.05
C VAL A 144 9.35 -16.00 0.32
N ARG A 145 9.27 -16.93 -0.65
CA ARG A 145 9.95 -18.22 -0.56
C ARG A 145 11.48 -18.05 -0.53
N TRP A 146 12.01 -17.24 -1.44
CA TRP A 146 13.44 -16.92 -1.48
C TRP A 146 13.94 -16.28 -0.17
N GLY A 147 13.10 -15.48 0.48
CA GLY A 147 13.36 -14.82 1.75
C GLY A 147 13.33 -15.74 2.98
N SER A 148 13.23 -17.05 2.82
CA SER A 148 13.19 -17.98 3.96
C SER A 148 14.39 -17.80 4.90
N GLY A 149 14.10 -17.65 6.21
CA GLY A 149 15.11 -17.39 7.24
C GLY A 149 15.51 -15.91 7.40
N ARG A 150 15.01 -15.00 6.56
CA ARG A 150 15.27 -13.55 6.70
C ARG A 150 14.34 -12.90 7.73
N PRO A 151 14.77 -11.80 8.36
CA PRO A 151 13.88 -10.97 9.16
C PRO A 151 12.65 -10.55 8.33
N GLY A 152 11.49 -10.41 8.99
CA GLY A 152 10.25 -9.97 8.34
C GLY A 152 9.52 -11.02 7.50
N VAL A 153 10.16 -12.14 7.10
CA VAL A 153 9.54 -13.15 6.23
C VAL A 153 8.24 -13.75 6.78
N VAL A 154 8.11 -13.84 8.12
CA VAL A 154 6.87 -14.32 8.77
C VAL A 154 5.72 -13.36 8.50
N LEU A 155 5.96 -12.06 8.60
CA LEU A 155 4.96 -11.04 8.28
C LEU A 155 4.62 -11.04 6.78
N ALA A 156 5.62 -11.15 5.91
CA ALA A 156 5.41 -11.23 4.47
C ALA A 156 4.56 -12.46 4.09
N ARG A 157 4.81 -13.63 4.68
CA ARG A 157 3.99 -14.84 4.49
C ARG A 157 2.54 -14.65 4.97
N ARG A 158 2.36 -13.96 6.08
CA ARG A 158 1.02 -13.63 6.61
C ARG A 158 0.28 -12.66 5.71
N ALA A 159 0.97 -11.71 5.10
CA ALA A 159 0.39 -10.70 4.22
C ALA A 159 -0.06 -11.28 2.86
N LEU A 160 0.69 -12.21 2.27
CA LEU A 160 0.42 -12.76 0.93
C LEU A 160 -1.05 -13.18 0.69
N PRO A 161 -1.69 -14.03 1.52
CA PRO A 161 -3.07 -14.45 1.29
C PRO A 161 -4.09 -13.31 1.50
N MET A 162 -3.65 -12.18 2.05
CA MET A 162 -4.50 -11.02 2.31
C MET A 162 -4.49 -10.00 1.17
N LEU A 163 -3.64 -10.20 0.16
CA LEU A 163 -3.53 -9.29 -0.97
C LEU A 163 -4.76 -9.31 -1.87
N ASP A 164 -5.08 -8.15 -2.46
CA ASP A 164 -6.21 -7.96 -3.35
C ASP A 164 -5.92 -6.81 -4.32
N ALA A 165 -5.79 -7.13 -5.62
CA ALA A 165 -5.55 -6.13 -6.66
C ALA A 165 -6.74 -5.19 -6.89
N GLY A 166 -7.92 -5.49 -6.35
CA GLY A 166 -9.11 -4.67 -6.46
C GLY A 166 -9.06 -3.39 -5.62
N ALA A 167 -8.27 -3.34 -4.53
CA ALA A 167 -8.18 -2.16 -3.68
C ALA A 167 -7.54 -0.98 -4.44
N GLU A 168 -8.20 0.18 -4.44
CA GLU A 168 -7.78 1.37 -5.17
C GLU A 168 -6.94 2.34 -4.34
N SER A 169 -6.97 2.20 -3.02
CA SER A 169 -6.21 3.02 -2.08
C SER A 169 -5.69 2.22 -0.89
N ALA A 170 -4.68 2.77 -0.21
CA ALA A 170 -4.16 2.18 1.03
C ALA A 170 -5.22 2.15 2.15
N MET A 171 -6.16 3.09 2.14
CA MET A 171 -7.24 3.14 3.13
C MET A 171 -8.30 2.07 2.89
N GLU A 172 -8.62 1.75 1.63
CA GLU A 172 -9.48 0.62 1.27
C GLU A 172 -8.84 -0.71 1.69
N SER A 173 -7.52 -0.89 1.45
CA SER A 173 -6.78 -2.06 1.91
C SER A 173 -6.86 -2.22 3.42
N ARG A 174 -6.69 -1.14 4.19
CA ARG A 174 -6.81 -1.15 5.65
C ARG A 174 -8.22 -1.47 6.11
N LEU A 175 -9.23 -0.82 5.53
CA LEU A 175 -10.64 -1.07 5.85
C LEU A 175 -11.01 -2.54 5.60
N ARG A 176 -10.56 -3.11 4.47
CA ARG A 176 -10.73 -4.52 4.15
C ARG A 176 -10.05 -5.42 5.19
N LEU A 177 -8.83 -5.09 5.61
CA LEU A 177 -8.09 -5.86 6.61
C LEU A 177 -8.78 -5.88 7.98
N ILE A 178 -9.35 -4.76 8.43
CA ILE A 178 -10.10 -4.71 9.69
C ILE A 178 -11.23 -5.76 9.67
N ILE A 179 -11.94 -5.85 8.55
CA ILE A 179 -13.06 -6.80 8.37
C ILE A 179 -12.56 -8.25 8.39
N VAL A 180 -11.49 -8.54 7.63
CA VAL A 180 -10.91 -9.88 7.54
C VAL A 180 -10.29 -10.33 8.88
N GLN A 181 -9.58 -9.43 9.56
CA GLN A 181 -8.97 -9.72 10.86
C GLN A 181 -10.00 -9.91 11.98
N ALA A 182 -11.17 -9.30 11.87
CA ALA A 182 -12.30 -9.53 12.79
C ALA A 182 -12.97 -10.89 12.57
N GLY A 183 -12.55 -11.70 11.59
CA GLY A 183 -13.12 -13.01 11.28
C GLY A 183 -14.45 -12.93 10.53
N PHE A 184 -14.77 -11.80 9.91
CA PHE A 184 -15.96 -11.65 9.09
C PHE A 184 -15.72 -12.16 7.66
N PRO A 185 -16.79 -12.39 6.87
CA PRO A 185 -16.66 -12.76 5.47
C PRO A 185 -15.77 -11.78 4.72
N ARG A 186 -14.91 -12.31 3.83
CA ARG A 186 -14.00 -11.46 3.03
C ARG A 186 -14.80 -10.60 2.08
N PRO A 187 -14.69 -9.27 2.14
CA PRO A 187 -15.39 -8.39 1.21
C PRO A 187 -14.67 -8.38 -0.15
N GLU A 188 -15.43 -8.19 -1.21
CA GLU A 188 -14.91 -7.95 -2.55
C GLU A 188 -14.58 -6.47 -2.72
N ALA A 189 -13.34 -6.16 -3.13
CA ALA A 189 -12.90 -4.78 -3.33
C ALA A 189 -13.33 -4.25 -4.71
N ASN A 190 -13.88 -3.05 -4.74
CA ASN A 190 -14.27 -2.31 -5.94
C ASN A 190 -15.11 -3.13 -6.95
N ALA A 191 -15.91 -4.05 -6.45
CA ALA A 191 -16.78 -4.89 -7.26
C ALA A 191 -18.12 -4.20 -7.54
N ALA A 192 -18.55 -4.21 -8.81
CA ALA A 192 -19.79 -3.57 -9.23
C ALA A 192 -21.03 -4.27 -8.65
N VAL A 193 -22.03 -3.49 -8.25
CA VAL A 193 -23.34 -3.93 -7.79
C VAL A 193 -24.34 -3.71 -8.91
N TYR A 194 -25.19 -4.71 -9.16
CA TYR A 194 -26.22 -4.67 -10.17
C TYR A 194 -27.59 -4.96 -9.54
N ASP A 195 -28.65 -4.48 -10.19
CA ASP A 195 -30.04 -4.84 -9.84
C ASP A 195 -30.42 -6.24 -10.37
N GLU A 196 -31.65 -6.65 -10.12
CA GLU A 196 -32.20 -7.95 -10.55
C GLU A 196 -32.32 -8.10 -12.07
N HIS A 197 -32.25 -7.01 -12.82
CA HIS A 197 -32.34 -6.96 -14.28
C HIS A 197 -30.96 -6.77 -14.93
N GLY A 198 -29.86 -6.75 -14.13
CA GLY A 198 -28.52 -6.53 -14.62
C GLY A 198 -28.16 -5.06 -14.82
N GLY A 199 -29.00 -4.13 -14.37
CA GLY A 199 -28.71 -2.69 -14.38
C GLY A 199 -27.66 -2.32 -13.34
N PHE A 200 -26.65 -1.54 -13.76
CA PHE A 200 -25.58 -1.08 -12.86
C PHE A 200 -26.12 -0.10 -11.81
N LEU A 201 -25.91 -0.40 -10.52
CA LEU A 201 -26.30 0.46 -9.42
C LEU A 201 -25.15 1.30 -8.88
N ALA A 202 -24.05 0.65 -8.52
CA ALA A 202 -22.89 1.30 -7.91
C ALA A 202 -21.65 0.42 -7.94
N ARG A 203 -20.51 1.01 -7.60
CA ARG A 203 -19.26 0.30 -7.30
C ARG A 203 -18.70 0.84 -5.98
N PRO A 204 -19.10 0.24 -4.84
CA PRO A 204 -18.55 0.61 -3.54
C PRO A 204 -17.10 0.15 -3.40
N ASP A 205 -16.36 0.75 -2.47
CA ASP A 205 -14.97 0.37 -2.19
C ASP A 205 -14.85 -1.10 -1.77
N LEU A 206 -15.81 -1.55 -0.94
CA LEU A 206 -15.92 -2.95 -0.52
C LEU A 206 -17.40 -3.37 -0.54
N ARG A 207 -17.67 -4.63 -0.90
CA ARG A 207 -19.03 -5.19 -0.77
C ARG A 207 -19.01 -6.57 -0.13
N LEU A 208 -20.03 -6.84 0.66
CA LEU A 208 -20.38 -8.16 1.15
C LEU A 208 -21.69 -8.58 0.43
N LEU A 209 -21.52 -9.17 -0.76
CA LEU A 209 -22.61 -9.42 -1.71
C LEU A 209 -23.77 -10.21 -1.07
N ARG A 210 -23.47 -11.34 -0.40
CA ARG A 210 -24.45 -12.22 0.25
C ARG A 210 -25.33 -11.46 1.25
N TYR A 211 -24.78 -10.45 1.89
CA TYR A 211 -25.45 -9.68 2.95
C TYR A 211 -25.95 -8.34 2.47
N LYS A 212 -25.78 -7.99 1.19
CA LYS A 212 -26.12 -6.67 0.62
C LYS A 212 -25.59 -5.51 1.47
N ILE A 213 -24.32 -5.59 1.89
CA ILE A 213 -23.62 -4.52 2.62
C ILE A 213 -22.59 -3.90 1.69
N ALA A 214 -22.72 -2.62 1.42
CA ALA A 214 -21.72 -1.78 0.77
C ALA A 214 -20.94 -1.02 1.84
N ILE A 215 -19.62 -0.99 1.73
CA ILE A 215 -18.74 -0.35 2.70
C ILE A 215 -17.87 0.64 1.92
N GLU A 216 -17.85 1.89 2.35
CA GLU A 216 -17.16 2.97 1.69
C GLU A 216 -16.19 3.66 2.66
N TYR A 217 -15.03 4.02 2.16
CA TYR A 217 -14.10 4.91 2.83
C TYR A 217 -14.44 6.35 2.46
N ASP A 218 -14.82 7.13 3.45
CA ASP A 218 -15.16 8.56 3.28
C ASP A 218 -13.93 9.42 3.60
N GLY A 219 -13.11 9.66 2.57
CA GLY A 219 -11.94 10.53 2.64
C GLY A 219 -12.29 12.04 2.56
N ALA A 220 -13.28 12.47 3.26
CA ALA A 220 -14.07 13.72 3.12
C ALA A 220 -13.31 15.06 3.03
N GLU A 221 -12.00 15.12 3.03
CA GLU A 221 -11.28 16.40 3.10
C GLU A 221 -11.33 17.25 1.81
N HIS A 222 -11.73 16.69 0.65
CA HIS A 222 -11.67 17.42 -0.63
C HIS A 222 -12.86 17.24 -1.58
N ALA A 223 -13.98 16.69 -1.14
CA ALA A 223 -15.14 16.49 -2.01
C ALA A 223 -15.98 17.78 -2.16
N GLY A 224 -15.88 18.41 -3.34
CA GLY A 224 -16.75 19.55 -3.69
C GLY A 224 -18.25 19.19 -3.72
N PRO A 225 -19.18 20.20 -3.71
CA PRO A 225 -20.62 19.98 -3.61
C PRO A 225 -21.22 19.01 -4.65
N ARG A 226 -20.69 19.03 -5.88
CA ARG A 226 -21.16 18.13 -6.96
C ARG A 226 -20.81 16.66 -6.72
N ARG A 227 -19.66 16.36 -6.13
CA ARG A 227 -19.26 15.00 -5.78
C ARG A 227 -20.16 14.46 -4.67
N ARG A 228 -20.42 15.24 -3.64
CA ARG A 228 -21.34 14.87 -2.53
C ARG A 228 -22.74 14.52 -3.03
N SER A 229 -23.29 15.28 -3.98
CA SER A 229 -24.60 14.99 -4.57
C SER A 229 -24.62 13.67 -5.37
N ALA A 230 -23.57 13.39 -6.14
CA ALA A 230 -23.44 12.13 -6.88
C ALA A 230 -23.30 10.93 -5.94
N ASP A 231 -22.51 11.06 -4.85
CA ASP A 231 -22.33 10.03 -3.85
C ASP A 231 -23.65 9.74 -3.10
N GLU A 232 -24.41 10.78 -2.74
CA GLU A 232 -25.72 10.60 -2.09
C GLU A 232 -26.72 9.92 -3.01
N SER A 233 -26.75 10.28 -4.30
CA SER A 233 -27.63 9.62 -5.29
C SER A 233 -27.29 8.14 -5.43
N ARG A 234 -25.99 7.79 -5.45
CA ARG A 234 -25.51 6.41 -5.52
C ARG A 234 -25.91 5.63 -4.25
N ARG A 235 -25.71 6.21 -3.07
CA ARG A 235 -26.14 5.61 -1.80
C ARG A 235 -27.65 5.43 -1.73
N TYR A 236 -28.43 6.37 -2.26
CA TYR A 236 -29.88 6.27 -2.36
C TYR A 236 -30.29 5.06 -3.23
N LEU A 237 -29.72 4.91 -4.43
CA LEU A 237 -29.98 3.77 -5.31
C LEU A 237 -29.69 2.43 -4.63
N LEU A 238 -28.56 2.30 -3.98
CA LEU A 238 -28.21 1.09 -3.23
C LEU A 238 -29.27 0.76 -2.17
N ARG A 239 -29.71 1.75 -1.39
CA ARG A 239 -30.74 1.56 -0.36
C ARG A 239 -32.07 1.11 -0.93
N GLN A 240 -32.53 1.66 -2.09
CA GLN A 240 -33.77 1.25 -2.77
C GLN A 240 -33.73 -0.24 -3.19
N HIS A 241 -32.54 -0.80 -3.44
CA HIS A 241 -32.36 -2.22 -3.78
C HIS A 241 -31.99 -3.09 -2.56
N GLY A 242 -32.24 -2.59 -1.34
CA GLY A 242 -32.08 -3.34 -0.09
C GLY A 242 -30.63 -3.44 0.41
N TRP A 243 -29.72 -2.64 -0.12
CA TRP A 243 -28.36 -2.55 0.39
C TRP A 243 -28.28 -1.61 1.59
N VAL A 244 -27.43 -1.93 2.55
CA VAL A 244 -26.96 -0.99 3.56
C VAL A 244 -25.61 -0.43 3.12
N VAL A 245 -25.44 0.87 3.32
CA VAL A 245 -24.17 1.55 3.06
C VAL A 245 -23.56 1.98 4.39
N LEU A 246 -22.38 1.44 4.71
CA LEU A 246 -21.56 1.81 5.86
C LEU A 246 -20.41 2.68 5.35
N ALA A 247 -20.36 3.92 5.76
CA ALA A 247 -19.24 4.82 5.46
C ALA A 247 -18.36 4.99 6.69
N PHE A 248 -17.04 5.00 6.47
CA PHE A 248 -16.01 5.10 7.51
C PHE A 248 -15.00 6.18 7.16
N THR A 249 -14.69 7.03 8.11
CA THR A 249 -13.71 8.11 7.99
C THR A 249 -12.28 7.63 8.21
N SER A 250 -11.30 8.49 7.89
CA SER A 250 -9.88 8.24 8.20
C SER A 250 -9.66 7.99 9.69
N GLU A 251 -10.34 8.75 10.54
CA GLU A 251 -10.22 8.64 12.00
C GLU A 251 -10.69 7.26 12.48
N GLU A 252 -11.84 6.79 11.99
CA GLU A 252 -12.37 5.47 12.36
C GLU A 252 -11.45 4.34 11.90
N VAL A 253 -10.94 4.41 10.66
CA VAL A 253 -10.09 3.36 10.09
C VAL A 253 -8.72 3.30 10.77
N LEU A 254 -8.11 4.46 11.08
CA LEU A 254 -6.76 4.51 11.62
C LEU A 254 -6.69 4.41 13.14
N HIS A 255 -7.66 5.00 13.84
CA HIS A 255 -7.60 5.16 15.30
C HIS A 255 -8.69 4.40 16.06
N GLN A 256 -9.76 3.99 15.36
CA GLN A 256 -10.90 3.31 15.96
C GLN A 256 -11.30 2.03 15.18
N PRO A 257 -10.36 1.15 14.79
CA PRO A 257 -10.67 -0.05 13.98
C PRO A 257 -11.69 -0.98 14.66
N TRP A 258 -11.75 -0.97 15.99
CA TRP A 258 -12.75 -1.70 16.76
C TRP A 258 -14.18 -1.20 16.47
N LEU A 259 -14.37 0.13 16.26
CA LEU A 259 -15.67 0.70 15.93
C LEU A 259 -16.11 0.27 14.53
N VAL A 260 -15.19 0.26 13.57
CA VAL A 260 -15.45 -0.29 12.21
C VAL A 260 -15.94 -1.74 12.33
N ALA A 261 -15.19 -2.59 13.07
CA ALA A 261 -15.55 -3.98 13.25
C ALA A 261 -16.92 -4.15 13.95
N CYS A 262 -17.21 -3.35 14.97
CA CYS A 262 -18.51 -3.38 15.66
C CYS A 262 -19.67 -3.05 14.71
N ARG A 263 -19.57 -1.97 13.94
CA ARG A 263 -20.64 -1.54 13.01
C ARG A 263 -20.87 -2.57 11.90
N VAL A 264 -19.80 -3.14 11.35
CA VAL A 264 -19.90 -4.22 10.35
C VAL A 264 -20.54 -5.46 10.95
N ARG A 265 -20.13 -5.86 12.16
CA ARG A 265 -20.70 -7.02 12.87
C ARG A 265 -22.20 -6.85 13.12
N GLU A 266 -22.63 -5.71 13.64
CA GLU A 266 -24.04 -5.42 13.89
C GLU A 266 -24.89 -5.60 12.64
N GLU A 267 -24.42 -5.07 11.50
CA GLU A 267 -25.17 -5.18 10.27
C GLU A 267 -25.14 -6.60 9.70
N LEU A 268 -24.03 -7.31 9.81
CA LEU A 268 -23.93 -8.71 9.44
C LEU A 268 -24.93 -9.58 10.24
N LEU A 269 -25.02 -9.37 11.57
CA LEU A 269 -25.96 -10.10 12.42
C LEU A 269 -27.42 -9.80 12.06
N ARG A 270 -27.76 -8.52 11.79
CA ARG A 270 -29.12 -8.13 11.31
C ARG A 270 -29.48 -8.82 10.01
N ARG A 271 -28.49 -9.18 9.19
CA ARG A 271 -28.66 -9.83 7.89
C ARG A 271 -28.41 -11.33 7.89
N GLY A 272 -28.45 -11.93 9.08
CA GLY A 272 -28.44 -13.38 9.24
C GLY A 272 -27.06 -14.04 9.18
N TRP A 273 -25.98 -13.27 9.29
CA TRP A 273 -24.65 -13.85 9.48
C TRP A 273 -24.55 -14.48 10.88
N THR A 274 -23.90 -15.63 10.95
CA THR A 274 -23.57 -16.31 12.23
C THR A 274 -22.12 -16.80 12.16
N LEU A 275 -21.50 -17.00 13.31
CA LEU A 275 -20.14 -17.56 13.38
C LEU A 275 -20.02 -18.94 12.71
N ALA A 276 -21.12 -19.71 12.66
CA ALA A 276 -21.15 -20.99 11.98
C ALA A 276 -21.04 -20.87 10.45
N ASN A 277 -21.41 -19.71 9.87
CA ASN A 277 -21.38 -19.44 8.43
C ASN A 277 -20.08 -18.74 7.97
N SER A 278 -19.11 -18.56 8.87
CA SER A 278 -17.86 -17.84 8.57
C SER A 278 -16.86 -18.63 7.70
N ASN A 279 -17.10 -19.95 7.48
CA ASN A 279 -16.22 -20.81 6.69
C ASN A 279 -16.65 -20.99 5.21
N ASP A 280 -17.72 -20.34 4.76
CA ASP A 280 -18.27 -20.48 3.41
C ASP A 280 -17.84 -19.28 2.51
N GLY A 281 -16.56 -18.90 2.52
CA GLY A 281 -16.02 -17.83 1.69
C GLY A 281 -14.66 -18.13 1.11
#